data_45230f985be0100ade84e8f8e98d1b1b
#
_entry.id   45230f985be0100ade84e8f8e98d1b1b
#
_cell.length_a   1.000
_cell.length_b   1.000
_cell.length_c   1.000
_cell.angle_alpha   90.00
_cell.angle_beta   90.00
_cell.angle_gamma   90.00
#
_symmetry.space_group_name_H-M   'P 1'
#
loop_
_entity.id
_entity.type
_entity.pdbx_description
1 polymer ?
#
loop_
_entity_poly.entity_id
_entity_poly.type
_entity_poly.pdbx_seq_one_letter_code
_entity_poly.pdbx_strand_id
1 'polypeptide(L)'
;AEMPLICHIYHRGNHITGADQYSVENVTYAARADAELGVDLIKTNYTGDLDSFAKVVQAVPARVAIAGGLKCETVKEYLQMTRNVMDAGAAGVTYGRFVFRYRDITALVKTLSQVIHNGISVQEGLELLEYLEREHQKGGEPCT
;
A
#
# COMPACT_ATOMS: atom_id res chain seq x y z
N ALA A 1 19.46 12.55 18.80
CA ALA A 1 18.39 11.58 18.48
C ALA A 1 18.30 11.50 16.97
N GLU A 2 18.48 10.33 16.43
CA GLU A 2 18.34 10.07 15.00
C GLU A 2 16.85 10.05 14.67
N MET A 3 16.47 10.83 13.64
CA MET A 3 15.08 10.87 13.16
C MET A 3 15.00 10.01 11.90
N PRO A 4 14.10 9.03 11.84
CA PRO A 4 13.95 8.22 10.63
C PRO A 4 13.45 9.08 9.46
N LEU A 5 14.04 8.85 8.29
CA LEU A 5 13.72 9.56 7.05
C LEU A 5 12.86 8.68 6.16
N ILE A 6 11.65 9.18 5.83
CA ILE A 6 10.77 8.55 4.85
C ILE A 6 10.80 9.39 3.57
N CYS A 7 11.21 8.79 2.46
CA CYS A 7 11.21 9.46 1.17
C CYS A 7 10.06 8.99 0.27
N HIS A 8 9.43 9.93 -0.41
CA HIS A 8 8.42 9.66 -1.42
C HIS A 8 9.04 9.85 -2.80
N ILE A 9 9.30 8.76 -3.50
CA ILE A 9 9.94 8.84 -4.82
C ILE A 9 9.07 8.24 -5.92
N TYR A 10 9.02 8.98 -7.02
CA TYR A 10 8.29 8.60 -8.22
C TYR A 10 9.12 8.95 -9.43
N HIS A 11 9.33 7.99 -10.31
CA HIS A 11 9.97 8.24 -11.58
C HIS A 11 9.07 9.09 -12.48
N ARG A 12 9.54 10.29 -12.82
CA ARG A 12 8.82 11.25 -13.67
C ARG A 12 9.78 11.96 -14.60
N GLY A 13 9.29 12.39 -15.75
CA GLY A 13 10.08 13.14 -16.73
C GLY A 13 9.38 13.17 -18.08
N ASN A 14 9.91 13.95 -19.01
CA ASN A 14 9.30 14.12 -20.35
C ASN A 14 9.30 12.81 -21.18
N HIS A 15 10.17 11.86 -20.82
CA HIS A 15 10.28 10.55 -21.47
C HIS A 15 9.55 9.43 -20.71
N ILE A 16 8.86 9.75 -19.61
CA ILE A 16 8.11 8.79 -18.80
C ILE A 16 6.62 9.00 -19.07
N THR A 17 6.03 8.10 -19.80
CA THR A 17 4.60 8.16 -20.14
C THR A 17 3.76 7.30 -19.18
N GLY A 18 2.47 7.56 -19.09
CA GLY A 18 1.45 6.88 -18.30
C GLY A 18 1.83 5.57 -17.61
N ALA A 19 1.95 4.48 -18.37
CA ALA A 19 2.25 3.15 -17.84
C ALA A 19 3.71 2.99 -17.36
N ASP A 20 4.65 3.72 -17.95
CA ASP A 20 6.08 3.60 -17.63
C ASP A 20 6.40 3.95 -16.17
N GLN A 21 5.56 4.78 -15.54
CA GLN A 21 5.68 5.12 -14.10
C GLN A 21 5.56 3.90 -13.18
N TYR A 22 4.96 2.82 -13.66
CA TYR A 22 4.69 1.60 -12.89
C TYR A 22 5.55 0.42 -13.35
N SER A 23 6.43 0.62 -14.36
CA SER A 23 7.33 -0.44 -14.80
C SER A 23 8.31 -0.81 -13.69
N VAL A 24 8.65 -2.10 -13.60
CA VAL A 24 9.62 -2.62 -12.61
C VAL A 24 10.92 -1.85 -12.69
N GLU A 25 11.41 -1.58 -13.89
CA GLU A 25 12.68 -0.92 -14.15
C GLU A 25 12.69 0.50 -13.59
N ASN A 26 11.67 1.30 -13.90
CA ASN A 26 11.58 2.68 -13.46
C ASN A 26 11.33 2.82 -11.95
N VAL A 27 10.47 1.95 -11.39
CA VAL A 27 10.21 1.93 -9.94
C VAL A 27 11.46 1.49 -9.18
N THR A 28 12.18 0.48 -9.68
CA THR A 28 13.43 0.01 -9.09
C THR A 28 14.51 1.09 -9.16
N TYR A 29 14.66 1.76 -10.30
CA TYR A 29 15.63 2.85 -10.45
C TYR A 29 15.40 3.96 -9.44
N ALA A 30 14.15 4.42 -9.32
CA ALA A 30 13.80 5.45 -8.35
C ALA A 30 14.06 5.00 -6.90
N ALA A 31 13.59 3.80 -6.53
CA ALA A 31 13.79 3.26 -5.19
C ALA A 31 15.28 3.07 -4.85
N ARG A 32 16.10 2.67 -5.85
CA ARG A 32 17.54 2.51 -5.67
C ARG A 32 18.24 3.85 -5.41
N ALA A 33 17.86 4.89 -6.14
CA ALA A 33 18.40 6.23 -5.94
C ALA A 33 18.16 6.74 -4.50
N ASP A 34 16.96 6.53 -3.96
CA ASP A 34 16.65 6.89 -2.57
C ASP A 34 17.45 6.06 -1.56
N ALA A 35 17.57 4.75 -1.78
CA ALA A 35 18.34 3.88 -0.90
C ALA A 35 19.80 4.31 -0.82
N GLU A 36 20.39 4.74 -1.92
CA GLU A 36 21.78 5.24 -1.97
C GLU A 36 21.96 6.59 -1.26
N LEU A 37 20.89 7.38 -1.09
CA LEU A 37 20.88 8.58 -0.27
C LEU A 37 20.72 8.31 1.23
N GLY A 38 20.54 7.05 1.63
CA GLY A 38 20.50 6.63 3.03
C GLY A 38 19.14 6.83 3.72
N VAL A 39 18.03 6.77 2.99
CA VAL A 39 16.70 6.84 3.58
C VAL A 39 16.32 5.54 4.31
N ASP A 40 15.53 5.63 5.37
CA ASP A 40 15.10 4.48 6.18
C ASP A 40 13.89 3.75 5.58
N LEU A 41 13.00 4.49 4.95
CA LEU A 41 11.79 3.96 4.31
C LEU A 41 11.52 4.67 2.98
N ILE A 42 11.35 3.90 1.93
CA ILE A 42 11.03 4.37 0.58
C ILE A 42 9.54 4.16 0.33
N LYS A 43 8.83 5.22 -0.03
CA LYS A 43 7.47 5.14 -0.54
C LYS A 43 7.47 5.33 -2.04
N THR A 44 7.03 4.29 -2.78
CA THR A 44 7.04 4.30 -4.26
C THR A 44 5.75 3.73 -4.85
N ASN A 45 5.69 3.62 -6.18
CA ASN A 45 4.55 3.03 -6.88
C ASN A 45 4.56 1.50 -6.78
N TYR A 46 3.36 0.90 -6.76
CA TYR A 46 3.19 -0.53 -6.96
C TYR A 46 3.24 -0.86 -8.46
N THR A 47 3.93 -1.94 -8.83
CA THR A 47 4.17 -2.33 -10.23
C THR A 47 3.03 -3.12 -10.87
N GLY A 48 2.00 -3.48 -10.10
CA GLY A 48 0.77 -4.10 -10.61
C GLY A 48 0.57 -5.56 -10.21
N ASP A 49 1.63 -6.31 -9.96
CA ASP A 49 1.58 -7.70 -9.52
C ASP A 49 2.66 -8.03 -8.49
N LEU A 50 2.53 -9.18 -7.82
CA LEU A 50 3.41 -9.63 -6.75
C LEU A 50 4.85 -9.84 -7.24
N ASP A 51 5.02 -10.57 -8.35
CA ASP A 51 6.35 -10.99 -8.81
C ASP A 51 7.18 -9.81 -9.30
N SER A 52 6.54 -8.86 -9.98
CA SER A 52 7.18 -7.64 -10.42
C SER A 52 7.58 -6.75 -9.24
N PHE A 53 6.70 -6.64 -8.23
CA PHE A 53 6.99 -5.81 -7.06
C PHE A 53 8.03 -6.45 -6.12
N ALA A 54 8.06 -7.77 -6.02
CA ALA A 54 9.10 -8.48 -5.28
C ALA A 54 10.51 -8.15 -5.79
N LYS A 55 10.67 -7.98 -7.12
CA LYS A 55 11.95 -7.55 -7.71
C LYS A 55 12.36 -6.16 -7.24
N VAL A 56 11.41 -5.24 -7.11
CA VAL A 56 11.68 -3.89 -6.56
C VAL A 56 12.15 -3.98 -5.13
N VAL A 57 11.43 -4.74 -4.27
CA VAL A 57 11.79 -4.90 -2.85
C VAL A 57 13.16 -5.53 -2.68
N GLN A 58 13.48 -6.56 -3.48
CA GLN A 58 14.77 -7.25 -3.43
C GLN A 58 15.95 -6.41 -3.94
N ALA A 59 15.68 -5.44 -4.81
CA ALA A 59 16.72 -4.62 -5.44
C ALA A 59 17.29 -3.55 -4.51
N VAL A 60 16.65 -3.23 -3.38
CA VAL A 60 17.04 -2.15 -2.49
C VAL A 60 17.24 -2.61 -1.04
N PRO A 61 18.24 -2.10 -0.33
CA PRO A 61 18.50 -2.48 1.06
C PRO A 61 17.56 -1.78 2.06
N ALA A 62 16.89 -0.70 1.66
CA ALA A 62 15.96 0.05 2.50
C ALA A 62 14.57 -0.61 2.51
N ARG A 63 13.77 -0.31 3.54
CA ARG A 63 12.39 -0.77 3.61
C ARG A 63 11.54 -0.07 2.54
N VAL A 64 10.65 -0.82 1.89
CA VAL A 64 9.77 -0.28 0.84
C VAL A 64 8.32 -0.35 1.28
N ALA A 65 7.59 0.74 1.08
CA ALA A 65 6.14 0.81 1.22
C ALA A 65 5.51 1.33 -0.07
N ILE A 66 4.28 0.94 -0.38
CA ILE A 66 3.60 1.43 -1.56
C ILE A 66 2.74 2.67 -1.29
N ALA A 67 2.62 3.51 -2.32
CA ALA A 67 1.57 4.50 -2.42
C ALA A 67 0.30 3.87 -3.02
N GLY A 68 -0.86 4.32 -2.58
CA GLY A 68 -2.17 3.88 -3.10
C GLY A 68 -2.51 4.47 -4.48
N GLY A 69 -1.55 4.52 -5.40
CA GLY A 69 -1.67 5.26 -6.67
C GLY A 69 -2.34 4.50 -7.81
N LEU A 70 -2.35 3.18 -7.82
CA LEU A 70 -3.08 2.39 -8.80
C LEU A 70 -4.60 2.58 -8.60
N LYS A 71 -5.31 2.74 -9.70
CA LYS A 71 -6.78 2.80 -9.67
C LYS A 71 -7.32 1.40 -9.35
N CYS A 72 -7.55 1.16 -8.07
CA CYS A 72 -8.45 0.10 -7.65
C CYS A 72 -9.83 0.70 -7.50
N GLU A 73 -10.84 0.04 -8.00
CA GLU A 73 -12.23 0.51 -7.97
C GLU A 73 -12.98 -0.11 -6.79
N THR A 74 -12.56 -1.28 -6.36
CA THR A 74 -13.22 -2.07 -5.31
C THR A 74 -12.33 -2.29 -4.09
N VAL A 75 -12.96 -2.51 -2.93
CA VAL A 75 -12.25 -2.89 -1.70
C VAL A 75 -11.47 -4.20 -1.88
N LYS A 76 -12.06 -5.16 -2.61
CA LYS A 76 -11.40 -6.44 -2.89
C LYS A 76 -10.06 -6.24 -3.59
N GLU A 77 -9.99 -5.35 -4.59
CA GLU A 77 -8.74 -5.03 -5.30
C GLU A 77 -7.71 -4.38 -4.37
N TYR A 78 -8.15 -3.49 -3.47
CA TYR A 78 -7.26 -2.89 -2.46
C TYR A 78 -6.72 -3.93 -1.47
N LEU A 79 -7.56 -4.84 -0.98
CA LEU A 79 -7.13 -5.93 -0.12
C LEU A 79 -6.17 -6.88 -0.85
N GLN A 80 -6.46 -7.20 -2.13
CA GLN A 80 -5.58 -8.03 -2.95
C GLN A 80 -4.22 -7.36 -3.18
N MET A 81 -4.21 -6.07 -3.54
CA MET A 81 -2.99 -5.29 -3.69
C MET A 81 -2.19 -5.27 -2.39
N THR A 82 -2.87 -5.03 -1.25
CA THR A 82 -2.23 -5.06 0.07
C THR A 82 -1.60 -6.41 0.35
N ARG A 83 -2.31 -7.51 0.10
CA ARG A 83 -1.80 -8.86 0.31
C ARG A 83 -0.57 -9.13 -0.57
N ASN A 84 -0.67 -8.86 -1.88
CA ASN A 84 0.43 -9.03 -2.82
C ASN A 84 1.69 -8.25 -2.40
N VAL A 85 1.51 -7.02 -1.93
CA VAL A 85 2.62 -6.16 -1.49
C VAL A 85 3.29 -6.72 -0.23
N MET A 86 2.50 -7.21 0.72
CA MET A 86 3.04 -7.84 1.92
C MET A 86 3.76 -9.15 1.58
N ASP A 87 3.20 -9.97 0.69
CA ASP A 87 3.81 -11.22 0.23
C ASP A 87 5.09 -10.97 -0.58
N ALA A 88 5.20 -9.83 -1.27
CA ALA A 88 6.43 -9.39 -1.93
C ALA A 88 7.53 -8.95 -0.96
N GLY A 89 7.26 -8.89 0.35
CA GLY A 89 8.22 -8.51 1.38
C GLY A 89 8.31 -7.01 1.66
N ALA A 90 7.33 -6.22 1.26
CA ALA A 90 7.28 -4.80 1.61
C ALA A 90 7.06 -4.57 3.11
N ALA A 91 7.45 -3.40 3.59
CA ALA A 91 7.24 -2.98 4.97
C ALA A 91 5.80 -2.57 5.28
N GLY A 92 5.01 -2.24 4.26
CA GLY A 92 3.62 -1.82 4.43
C GLY A 92 3.06 -1.01 3.26
N VAL A 93 1.96 -0.33 3.54
CA VAL A 93 1.23 0.51 2.58
C VAL A 93 0.99 1.91 3.14
N THR A 94 0.84 2.90 2.27
CA THR A 94 0.56 4.29 2.64
C THR A 94 -0.64 4.80 1.85
N TYR A 95 -1.81 4.33 2.24
CA TYR A 95 -3.07 4.70 1.61
C TYR A 95 -3.64 5.99 2.19
N GLY A 96 -4.15 6.84 1.33
CA GLY A 96 -4.80 8.09 1.71
C GLY A 96 -6.24 8.16 1.20
N ARG A 97 -6.42 8.67 -0.02
CA ARG A 97 -7.73 9.00 -0.60
C ARG A 97 -8.74 7.86 -0.59
N PHE A 98 -8.32 6.63 -0.79
CA PHE A 98 -9.21 5.47 -0.73
C PHE A 98 -9.79 5.30 0.68
N VAL A 99 -8.93 5.33 1.70
CA VAL A 99 -9.34 5.16 3.10
C VAL A 99 -10.26 6.30 3.53
N PHE A 100 -9.87 7.56 3.27
CA PHE A 100 -10.66 8.73 3.69
C PHE A 100 -12.04 8.87 2.99
N ARG A 101 -12.21 8.23 1.84
CA ARG A 101 -13.48 8.24 1.10
C ARG A 101 -14.35 7.03 1.41
N TYR A 102 -13.86 6.11 2.20
CA TYR A 102 -14.62 4.91 2.52
C TYR A 102 -15.71 5.22 3.57
N ARG A 103 -16.86 4.59 3.41
CA ARG A 103 -18.05 4.85 4.25
C ARG A 103 -17.83 4.57 5.74
N ASP A 104 -17.05 3.51 6.06
CA ASP A 104 -16.65 3.14 7.42
C ASP A 104 -15.12 3.02 7.50
N ILE A 105 -14.48 4.16 7.76
CA ILE A 105 -13.02 4.27 7.83
C ILE A 105 -12.45 3.36 8.91
N THR A 106 -13.12 3.26 10.05
CA THR A 106 -12.66 2.45 11.19
C THR A 106 -12.67 0.98 10.85
N ALA A 107 -13.74 0.47 10.26
CA ALA A 107 -13.84 -0.91 9.82
C ALA A 107 -12.77 -1.24 8.75
N LEU A 108 -12.62 -0.37 7.76
CA LEU A 108 -11.61 -0.56 6.71
C LEU A 108 -10.19 -0.57 7.25
N VAL A 109 -9.82 0.37 8.13
CA VAL A 109 -8.47 0.43 8.71
C VAL A 109 -8.18 -0.78 9.58
N LYS A 110 -9.15 -1.24 10.39
CA LYS A 110 -9.01 -2.48 11.16
C LYS A 110 -8.78 -3.69 10.25
N THR A 111 -9.53 -3.79 9.16
CA THR A 111 -9.38 -4.86 8.18
C THR A 111 -8.01 -4.83 7.50
N LEU A 112 -7.58 -3.67 7.02
CA LEU A 112 -6.24 -3.51 6.43
C LEU A 112 -5.14 -3.89 7.42
N SER A 113 -5.28 -3.50 8.68
CA SER A 113 -4.34 -3.89 9.75
C SER A 113 -4.25 -5.41 9.92
N GLN A 114 -5.37 -6.13 9.84
CA GLN A 114 -5.36 -7.60 9.91
C GLN A 114 -4.67 -8.24 8.70
N VAL A 115 -4.90 -7.72 7.50
CA VAL A 115 -4.20 -8.19 6.29
C VAL A 115 -2.70 -7.95 6.39
N ILE A 116 -2.28 -6.79 6.88
CA ILE A 116 -0.87 -6.38 6.95
C ILE A 116 -0.13 -7.13 8.05
N HIS A 117 -0.67 -7.16 9.27
CA HIS A 117 0.07 -7.63 10.45
C HIS A 117 -0.18 -9.10 10.77
N ASN A 118 -1.37 -9.61 10.49
CA ASN A 118 -1.75 -10.99 10.81
C ASN A 118 -1.85 -11.89 9.57
N GLY A 119 -1.68 -11.32 8.37
CA GLY A 119 -1.58 -12.09 7.14
C GLY A 119 -2.89 -12.77 6.72
N ILE A 120 -4.05 -12.28 7.17
CA ILE A 120 -5.32 -12.86 6.75
C ILE A 120 -5.50 -12.76 5.24
N SER A 121 -6.23 -13.70 4.67
CA SER A 121 -6.53 -13.73 3.24
C SER A 121 -7.48 -12.58 2.83
N VAL A 122 -7.55 -12.32 1.54
CA VAL A 122 -8.50 -11.32 0.99
C VAL A 122 -9.94 -11.67 1.32
N GLN A 123 -10.28 -12.97 1.29
CA GLN A 123 -11.62 -13.44 1.60
C GLN A 123 -11.96 -13.19 3.08
N GLU A 124 -11.11 -13.59 4.00
CA GLU A 124 -11.25 -13.30 5.43
C GLU A 124 -11.33 -11.81 5.71
N GLY A 125 -10.55 -11.00 4.98
CA GLY A 125 -10.58 -9.54 5.08
C GLY A 125 -11.94 -8.96 4.66
N LEU A 126 -12.55 -9.46 3.57
CA LEU A 126 -13.87 -9.03 3.13
C LEU A 126 -14.96 -9.40 4.16
N GLU A 127 -14.90 -10.60 4.70
CA GLU A 127 -15.83 -11.08 5.72
C GLU A 127 -15.71 -10.28 7.02
N LEU A 128 -14.48 -9.98 7.44
CA LEU A 128 -14.22 -9.14 8.60
C LEU A 128 -14.75 -7.71 8.41
N LEU A 129 -14.52 -7.12 7.24
CA LEU A 129 -15.02 -5.79 6.93
C LEU A 129 -16.54 -5.73 7.01
N GLU A 130 -17.20 -6.68 6.39
CA GLU A 130 -18.67 -6.76 6.42
C GLU A 130 -19.21 -6.96 7.84
N TYR A 131 -18.56 -7.79 8.65
CA TYR A 131 -18.90 -7.97 10.05
C TYR A 131 -18.76 -6.67 10.84
N LEU A 132 -17.64 -5.98 10.72
CA LEU A 132 -17.38 -4.73 11.44
C LEU A 132 -18.34 -3.62 11.04
N GLU A 133 -18.66 -3.50 9.75
CA GLU A 133 -19.63 -2.50 9.27
C GLU A 133 -21.04 -2.77 9.84
N ARG A 134 -21.46 -4.04 9.91
CA ARG A 134 -22.75 -4.42 10.53
C ARG A 134 -22.81 -4.09 12.02
N GLU A 135 -21.73 -4.34 12.75
CA GLU A 135 -21.64 -4.03 14.18
C GLU A 135 -21.67 -2.52 14.43
N HIS A 136 -20.95 -1.72 13.63
CA HIS A 136 -21.00 -0.26 13.75
C HIS A 136 -22.37 0.32 13.43
N GLN A 137 -23.11 -0.29 12.47
CA GLN A 137 -24.49 0.12 12.16
C GLN A 137 -25.48 -0.20 13.30
N LYS A 138 -25.29 -1.30 14.02
CA LYS A 138 -26.13 -1.67 15.17
C LYS A 138 -25.82 -0.86 16.43
N GLY A 139 -24.54 -0.47 16.61
CA GLY A 139 -24.07 0.30 17.76
C GLY A 139 -24.16 1.82 17.59
N GLY A 140 -24.66 2.29 16.47
CA GLY A 140 -24.66 3.70 16.09
C GLY A 140 -25.72 4.51 16.79
N GLU A 141 -25.40 5.07 17.98
CA GLU A 141 -25.85 6.43 18.28
C GLU A 141 -24.93 7.41 17.53
N PRO A 142 -25.45 8.43 16.83
CA PRO A 142 -24.61 9.41 16.18
C PRO A 142 -23.78 10.16 17.23
N CYS A 143 -22.47 10.21 17.05
CA CYS A 143 -21.64 11.20 17.74
C CYS A 143 -22.18 12.58 17.40
N THR A 144 -22.90 13.19 18.35
CA THR A 144 -23.28 14.60 18.36
C THR A 144 -22.06 15.49 18.59
#